data_24109ef4f9c1033412efc149e2db7622
#
_entry.id   24109ef4f9c1033412efc149e2db7622
#
_cell.length_a   1.000
_cell.length_b   1.000
_cell.length_c   1.000
_cell.angle_alpha   90.00
_cell.angle_beta   90.00
_cell.angle_gamma   90.00
#
_symmetry.space_group_name_H-M   'P 1'
#
loop_
_entity.id
_entity.type
_entity.pdbx_description
1 polymer ?
#
loop_
_entity_poly.entity_id
_entity_poly.type
_entity_poly.pdbx_seq_one_letter_code
_entity_poly.pdbx_strand_id
1 'polypeptide(L)'
;MVIIDYGYTAGYSYGYTRMANPTPLEMARRWWKERTDEERYVVPSAEAPSAAVARVLRQEGLVLDAAGKRVWILTPGKPLDGRPVFLANYWPVVALVLKRYEPAAVAGVAAIRLHLEDFSPRQALPTYQGANQSEYALTLYPGFQLRLRPRAFEAASIVTVTVPGKMLIPVQAPVDILTTLDEGDVTAGLEPLTAWLRHLVVRTPDIEAAVERNPRPVILQRLASLAAELRNEPLARQLEQQVARISHRQNTPSRTGVGGRITVPPVLKDAPRGTGSTWLDAQAIRLYRQEAEVRHIVGNTAGQFPKFPWSRLRANAEQNKAYDAYHSTTMEGYRISREISDAIVRGEPLPEGPKDQKTLEAAMAVQGYTVAYEQVLERARRNEPINADLILDLYEALFRPSVDAGITDVAALRGWRATSVGLRGWRYVPPNPKKIPDLIGGLERFASRASLDATTRALLVHLEFVTIHPFMDGNGRLGRLLMNYALLTGGLPWVTIRSDERIPFFRAIEQAQVDDAASPFIEFVWHLIRQAVRDLAPSARPHRKRGA
;
A
#
# COMPACT_ATOMS: atom_id res chain seq x y z
N MET A 1 16.01 2.23 4.44
CA MET A 1 15.10 3.18 5.16
C MET A 1 15.93 4.43 5.42
N VAL A 2 15.71 5.50 4.66
CA VAL A 2 16.42 6.76 4.84
C VAL A 2 15.78 7.46 6.04
N ILE A 3 16.53 7.59 7.12
CA ILE A 3 16.16 8.39 8.29
C ILE A 3 16.68 9.79 8.02
N ILE A 4 15.79 10.77 7.99
CA ILE A 4 16.14 12.19 7.88
C ILE A 4 16.77 12.61 9.22
N ASP A 5 18.04 12.95 9.16
CA ASP A 5 18.84 13.47 10.26
C ASP A 5 18.37 14.91 10.63
N TYR A 6 17.89 15.07 11.86
CA TYR A 6 17.68 16.39 12.44
C TYR A 6 18.88 16.74 13.31
N GLY A 7 19.84 17.44 12.69
CA GLY A 7 20.99 17.97 13.40
C GLY A 7 20.61 18.90 14.56
N TYR A 8 20.87 18.47 15.77
CA TYR A 8 20.92 19.31 16.97
C TYR A 8 22.37 19.29 17.51
N THR A 9 23.15 20.30 17.14
CA THR A 9 24.44 20.58 17.80
C THR A 9 24.17 21.49 18.99
N ALA A 10 24.13 20.92 20.20
CA ALA A 10 24.29 21.69 21.44
C ALA A 10 25.71 21.48 21.96
N GLY A 11 26.51 22.50 21.80
CA GLY A 11 27.85 22.53 22.41
C GLY A 11 27.76 22.57 23.94
N TYR A 12 28.45 21.67 24.62
CA TYR A 12 28.64 21.71 26.06
C TYR A 12 30.14 21.74 26.40
N SER A 13 30.57 22.80 27.11
CA SER A 13 31.86 22.90 27.76
C SER A 13 31.85 22.04 29.02
N TYR A 14 32.87 21.19 29.20
CA TYR A 14 33.08 20.40 30.41
C TYR A 14 33.80 21.21 31.47
N GLY A 15 33.13 21.56 32.58
CA GLY A 15 33.71 21.95 33.83
C GLY A 15 33.68 20.78 34.82
N TYR A 16 34.84 20.39 35.35
CA TYR A 16 34.93 19.35 36.40
C TYR A 16 34.39 19.91 37.74
N THR A 17 33.24 19.38 38.18
CA THR A 17 32.75 19.53 39.55
C THR A 17 32.20 18.18 40.06
N ARG A 18 32.42 17.90 41.36
CA ARG A 18 32.05 16.71 42.14
C ARG A 18 30.82 15.98 41.55
N MET A 19 30.97 14.68 41.29
CA MET A 19 29.88 13.84 40.81
C MET A 19 28.71 13.82 41.81
N ALA A 20 27.76 14.71 41.63
CA ALA A 20 26.41 14.51 42.14
C ALA A 20 25.80 13.31 41.41
N ASN A 21 25.02 12.46 42.10
CA ASN A 21 24.27 11.37 41.45
C ASN A 21 23.43 11.96 40.31
N PRO A 22 23.48 11.38 39.09
CA PRO A 22 22.79 11.94 37.94
C PRO A 22 21.28 12.05 38.24
N THR A 23 20.70 13.16 37.85
CA THR A 23 19.26 13.38 38.00
C THR A 23 18.47 12.37 37.13
N PRO A 24 17.20 12.07 37.44
CA PRO A 24 16.37 11.21 36.60
C PRO A 24 16.28 11.69 35.14
N LEU A 25 16.37 13.00 34.87
CA LEU A 25 16.37 13.56 33.52
C LEU A 25 17.69 13.26 32.78
N GLU A 26 18.82 13.43 33.41
CA GLU A 26 20.14 13.09 32.85
C GLU A 26 20.22 11.58 32.56
N MET A 27 19.76 10.76 33.50
CA MET A 27 19.67 9.31 33.31
C MET A 27 18.75 8.93 32.15
N ALA A 28 17.59 9.58 32.02
CA ALA A 28 16.65 9.33 30.94
C ALA A 28 17.24 9.68 29.57
N ARG A 29 17.87 10.86 29.43
CA ARG A 29 18.53 11.30 28.19
C ARG A 29 19.70 10.41 27.82
N ARG A 30 20.52 10.02 28.78
CA ARG A 30 21.64 9.09 28.57
C ARG A 30 21.14 7.73 28.11
N TRP A 31 20.18 7.15 28.83
CA TRP A 31 19.56 5.86 28.48
C TRP A 31 18.92 5.86 27.10
N TRP A 32 18.24 6.96 26.75
CA TRP A 32 17.61 7.15 25.43
C TRP A 32 18.68 7.23 24.32
N LYS A 33 19.74 8.03 24.55
CA LYS A 33 20.83 8.20 23.60
C LYS A 33 21.57 6.89 23.33
N GLU A 34 21.93 6.16 24.37
CA GLU A 34 22.62 4.86 24.25
C GLU A 34 21.86 3.91 23.31
N ARG A 35 20.52 3.83 23.42
CA ARG A 35 19.73 2.94 22.59
C ARG A 35 19.51 3.44 21.18
N THR A 36 19.36 4.74 20.98
CA THR A 36 19.26 5.31 19.62
C THR A 36 20.59 5.24 18.88
N ASP A 37 21.73 5.38 19.59
CA ASP A 37 23.06 5.17 19.02
C ASP A 37 23.27 3.70 18.61
N GLU A 38 22.61 2.74 19.29
CA GLU A 38 22.56 1.32 18.94
C GLU A 38 21.49 0.99 17.87
N GLU A 39 20.81 1.98 17.29
CA GLU A 39 19.67 1.83 16.36
C GLU A 39 18.50 1.02 16.95
N ARG A 40 18.38 0.93 18.27
CA ARG A 40 17.30 0.21 18.98
C ARG A 40 16.14 1.16 19.28
N TYR A 41 15.31 1.41 18.29
CA TYR A 41 14.18 2.34 18.42
C TYR A 41 12.92 1.73 19.06
N VAL A 42 12.84 0.41 19.19
CA VAL A 42 11.74 -0.29 19.86
C VAL A 42 12.29 -1.19 20.96
N VAL A 43 11.85 -0.96 22.19
CA VAL A 43 12.39 -1.62 23.38
C VAL A 43 11.29 -2.03 24.36
N PRO A 44 11.49 -3.09 25.18
CA PRO A 44 10.61 -3.38 26.29
C PRO A 44 10.59 -2.21 27.30
N SER A 45 9.43 -1.82 27.79
CA SER A 45 9.32 -0.76 28.80
C SER A 45 9.98 -1.15 30.14
N ALA A 46 10.15 -2.45 30.37
CA ALA A 46 10.86 -3.00 31.54
C ALA A 46 12.37 -2.74 31.53
N GLU A 47 12.95 -2.33 30.38
CA GLU A 47 14.38 -1.95 30.31
C GLU A 47 14.67 -0.56 30.89
N ALA A 48 13.65 0.21 31.32
CA ALA A 48 13.87 1.49 31.97
C ALA A 48 14.68 1.29 33.27
N PRO A 49 15.72 2.11 33.52
CA PRO A 49 16.57 1.96 34.71
C PRO A 49 15.83 2.09 36.04
N SER A 50 14.75 2.88 36.06
CA SER A 50 13.89 3.03 37.24
C SER A 50 12.51 3.60 36.86
N ALA A 51 11.55 3.51 37.77
CA ALA A 51 10.23 4.12 37.63
C ALA A 51 10.29 5.65 37.48
N ALA A 52 11.25 6.31 38.11
CA ALA A 52 11.48 7.74 37.99
C ALA A 52 11.95 8.10 36.58
N VAL A 53 12.91 7.36 36.03
CA VAL A 53 13.39 7.52 34.64
C VAL A 53 12.27 7.24 33.65
N ALA A 54 11.50 6.17 33.85
CA ALA A 54 10.35 5.84 33.00
C ALA A 54 9.30 6.98 32.95
N ARG A 55 9.06 7.63 34.08
CA ARG A 55 8.16 8.80 34.16
C ARG A 55 8.71 9.98 33.35
N VAL A 56 9.99 10.30 33.52
CA VAL A 56 10.65 11.40 32.79
C VAL A 56 10.64 11.14 31.28
N LEU A 57 10.96 9.92 30.82
CA LEU A 57 10.94 9.56 29.40
C LEU A 57 9.56 9.85 28.76
N ARG A 58 8.47 9.55 29.48
CA ARG A 58 7.12 9.86 29.00
C ARG A 58 6.80 11.35 29.04
N GLN A 59 7.18 12.06 30.11
CA GLN A 59 6.94 13.49 30.27
C GLN A 59 7.65 14.32 29.20
N GLU A 60 8.91 13.98 28.92
CA GLU A 60 9.71 14.62 27.86
C GLU A 60 9.30 14.17 26.44
N GLY A 61 8.42 13.20 26.30
CA GLY A 61 8.00 12.68 25.01
C GLY A 61 9.10 11.91 24.28
N LEU A 62 10.05 11.35 25.00
CA LEU A 62 11.15 10.55 24.43
C LEU A 62 10.74 9.11 24.15
N VAL A 63 9.52 8.72 24.52
CA VAL A 63 8.94 7.41 24.25
C VAL A 63 7.46 7.54 23.87
N LEU A 64 7.02 6.70 22.94
CA LEU A 64 5.63 6.46 22.60
C LEU A 64 5.24 5.07 23.15
N ASP A 65 4.21 5.00 23.98
CA ASP A 65 3.70 3.74 24.51
C ASP A 65 3.01 2.90 23.42
N ALA A 66 3.36 1.62 23.36
CA ALA A 66 2.74 0.61 22.51
C ALA A 66 2.46 -0.67 23.30
N ALA A 67 1.63 -1.58 22.74
CA ALA A 67 1.30 -2.88 23.33
C ALA A 67 0.89 -2.81 24.81
N GLY A 68 -0.08 -1.96 25.14
CA GLY A 68 -0.56 -1.77 26.51
C GLY A 68 0.51 -1.21 27.45
N LYS A 69 1.36 -0.31 26.98
CA LYS A 69 2.51 0.29 27.69
C LYS A 69 3.65 -0.70 28.00
N ARG A 70 3.66 -1.87 27.38
CA ARG A 70 4.71 -2.90 27.60
C ARG A 70 5.91 -2.72 26.67
N VAL A 71 5.71 -1.98 25.58
CA VAL A 71 6.70 -1.68 24.56
C VAL A 71 6.76 -0.17 24.40
N TRP A 72 7.96 0.35 24.24
CA TRP A 72 8.22 1.75 23.90
C TRP A 72 8.82 1.86 22.51
N ILE A 73 8.36 2.88 21.78
CA ILE A 73 9.01 3.36 20.57
C ILE A 73 9.74 4.64 20.96
N LEU A 74 11.05 4.68 20.78
CA LEU A 74 11.87 5.84 21.11
C LEU A 74 11.61 6.96 20.10
N THR A 75 11.39 8.18 20.62
CA THR A 75 11.06 9.37 19.83
C THR A 75 11.98 10.52 20.22
N PRO A 76 12.37 11.42 19.31
CA PRO A 76 13.24 12.57 19.63
C PRO A 76 12.51 13.70 20.38
N GLY A 77 11.25 13.50 20.73
CA GLY A 77 10.36 14.42 21.43
C GLY A 77 8.91 13.98 21.26
N LYS A 78 7.97 14.67 21.89
CA LYS A 78 6.54 14.33 21.83
C LYS A 78 6.00 14.51 20.40
N PRO A 79 5.62 13.45 19.71
CA PRO A 79 5.05 13.58 18.37
C PRO A 79 3.67 14.26 18.43
N LEU A 80 3.36 15.12 17.45
CA LEU A 80 2.03 15.71 17.28
C LEU A 80 0.96 14.64 17.01
N ASP A 81 1.34 13.61 16.22
CA ASP A 81 0.57 12.40 15.97
C ASP A 81 1.49 11.19 16.13
N GLY A 82 1.14 10.29 17.03
CA GLY A 82 1.91 9.07 17.29
C GLY A 82 1.68 7.98 16.23
N ARG A 83 0.61 8.07 15.42
CA ARG A 83 0.29 7.04 14.43
C ARG A 83 1.38 6.84 13.37
N PRO A 84 1.96 7.89 12.73
CA PRO A 84 3.05 7.71 11.79
C PRO A 84 4.28 7.05 12.40
N VAL A 85 4.59 7.40 13.67
CA VAL A 85 5.70 6.79 14.42
C VAL A 85 5.43 5.31 14.68
N PHE A 86 4.21 4.98 15.11
CA PHE A 86 3.81 3.58 15.32
C PHE A 86 3.88 2.78 14.02
N LEU A 87 3.32 3.28 12.92
CA LEU A 87 3.32 2.59 11.63
C LEU A 87 4.72 2.32 11.09
N ALA A 88 5.65 3.28 11.25
CA ALA A 88 7.05 3.09 10.89
C ALA A 88 7.74 1.99 11.72
N ASN A 89 7.24 1.71 12.91
CA ASN A 89 7.78 0.73 13.85
C ASN A 89 6.84 -0.48 14.08
N TYR A 90 5.84 -0.68 13.21
CA TYR A 90 4.83 -1.74 13.39
C TYR A 90 5.46 -3.12 13.54
N TRP A 91 6.30 -3.54 12.61
CA TRP A 91 6.91 -4.86 12.64
C TRP A 91 7.90 -5.06 13.79
N PRO A 92 8.77 -4.10 14.16
CA PRO A 92 9.54 -4.16 15.39
C PRO A 92 8.69 -4.36 16.65
N VAL A 93 7.55 -3.66 16.78
CA VAL A 93 6.62 -3.84 17.91
C VAL A 93 6.01 -5.24 17.87
N VAL A 94 5.54 -5.70 16.71
CA VAL A 94 4.98 -7.07 16.55
C VAL A 94 6.01 -8.12 16.92
N ALA A 95 7.24 -8.03 16.41
CA ALA A 95 8.31 -9.00 16.70
C ALA A 95 8.59 -9.11 18.19
N LEU A 96 8.72 -7.96 18.87
CA LEU A 96 9.00 -7.91 20.30
C LEU A 96 7.84 -8.47 21.14
N VAL A 97 6.60 -8.24 20.70
CA VAL A 97 5.42 -8.79 21.36
C VAL A 97 5.34 -10.29 21.16
N LEU A 98 5.51 -10.79 19.92
CA LEU A 98 5.43 -12.24 19.63
C LEU A 98 6.47 -13.04 20.42
N LYS A 99 7.68 -12.51 20.57
CA LYS A 99 8.74 -13.14 21.39
C LYS A 99 8.28 -13.40 22.84
N ARG A 100 7.40 -12.56 23.38
CA ARG A 100 6.86 -12.74 24.75
C ARG A 100 5.83 -13.86 24.86
N TYR A 101 5.20 -14.23 23.74
CA TYR A 101 4.14 -15.24 23.68
C TYR A 101 4.58 -16.53 22.99
N GLU A 102 5.89 -16.77 22.91
CA GLU A 102 6.43 -18.00 22.32
C GLU A 102 5.86 -19.28 22.96
N PRO A 103 5.47 -20.27 22.16
CA PRO A 103 5.46 -20.27 20.72
C PRO A 103 4.25 -19.50 20.17
N ALA A 104 4.49 -18.43 19.39
CA ALA A 104 3.44 -17.64 18.74
C ALA A 104 3.85 -17.30 17.29
N ALA A 105 2.88 -17.31 16.38
CA ALA A 105 3.13 -17.03 14.97
C ALA A 105 1.95 -16.30 14.31
N VAL A 106 2.22 -15.41 13.39
CA VAL A 106 1.20 -14.83 12.51
C VAL A 106 0.55 -15.95 11.70
N ALA A 107 -0.79 -15.94 11.58
CA ALA A 107 -1.55 -17.09 11.13
C ALA A 107 -2.61 -16.72 10.07
N GLY A 108 -3.19 -17.74 9.43
CA GLY A 108 -4.30 -17.63 8.50
C GLY A 108 -3.97 -16.75 7.29
N VAL A 109 -4.93 -15.92 6.86
CA VAL A 109 -4.76 -15.03 5.69
C VAL A 109 -3.62 -14.01 5.90
N ALA A 110 -3.36 -13.57 7.13
CA ALA A 110 -2.23 -12.70 7.40
C ALA A 110 -0.89 -13.39 7.13
N ALA A 111 -0.77 -14.68 7.45
CA ALA A 111 0.41 -15.47 7.08
C ALA A 111 0.55 -15.61 5.56
N ILE A 112 -0.55 -15.86 4.84
CA ILE A 112 -0.56 -15.91 3.37
C ILE A 112 -0.02 -14.59 2.80
N ARG A 113 -0.49 -13.44 3.30
CA ARG A 113 -0.02 -12.13 2.84
C ARG A 113 1.47 -11.94 3.07
N LEU A 114 1.99 -12.34 4.23
CA LEU A 114 3.43 -12.29 4.49
C LEU A 114 4.23 -13.20 3.55
N HIS A 115 3.72 -14.39 3.21
CA HIS A 115 4.33 -15.25 2.20
C HIS A 115 4.28 -14.68 0.79
N LEU A 116 3.30 -13.80 0.51
CA LEU A 116 3.20 -13.02 -0.74
C LEU A 116 4.03 -11.72 -0.71
N GLU A 117 4.73 -11.44 0.39
CA GLU A 117 5.49 -10.21 0.65
C GLU A 117 4.60 -8.95 0.71
N ASP A 118 3.33 -9.09 1.09
CA ASP A 118 2.50 -7.96 1.49
C ASP A 118 2.73 -7.68 2.99
N PHE A 119 3.56 -6.69 3.25
CA PHE A 119 3.98 -6.29 4.60
C PHE A 119 3.17 -5.13 5.17
N SER A 120 2.07 -4.78 4.55
CA SER A 120 1.23 -3.66 5.01
C SER A 120 0.61 -3.94 6.38
N PRO A 121 0.76 -3.05 7.39
CA PRO A 121 0.15 -3.20 8.70
C PRO A 121 -1.36 -3.37 8.64
N ARG A 122 -1.88 -4.40 9.30
CA ARG A 122 -3.31 -4.68 9.41
C ARG A 122 -3.86 -4.21 10.75
N GLN A 123 -5.12 -3.74 10.76
CA GLN A 123 -5.80 -3.34 12.00
C GLN A 123 -5.95 -4.51 12.98
N ALA A 124 -6.20 -5.70 12.46
CA ALA A 124 -6.21 -6.94 13.21
C ALA A 124 -5.22 -7.93 12.60
N LEU A 125 -4.27 -8.40 13.39
CA LEU A 125 -3.28 -9.39 12.96
C LEU A 125 -3.58 -10.72 13.67
N PRO A 126 -4.19 -11.70 12.97
CA PRO A 126 -4.42 -13.04 13.50
C PRO A 126 -3.11 -13.72 13.86
N THR A 127 -3.06 -14.27 15.06
CA THR A 127 -1.85 -14.90 15.61
C THR A 127 -2.27 -16.15 16.38
N TYR A 128 -1.61 -17.27 16.13
CA TYR A 128 -1.76 -18.47 16.96
C TYR A 128 -0.73 -18.46 18.08
N GLN A 129 -1.15 -18.94 19.25
CA GLN A 129 -0.34 -19.14 20.43
C GLN A 129 -0.58 -20.54 20.99
N GLY A 130 0.22 -21.00 21.95
CA GLY A 130 0.10 -22.34 22.53
C GLY A 130 -1.32 -22.69 22.98
N ALA A 131 -1.73 -23.95 22.85
CA ALA A 131 -3.10 -24.43 23.06
C ALA A 131 -3.68 -24.16 24.47
N ASN A 132 -2.82 -24.03 25.48
CA ASN A 132 -3.22 -23.83 26.88
C ASN A 132 -3.42 -22.34 27.24
N GLN A 133 -3.42 -21.45 26.27
CA GLN A 133 -3.63 -20.02 26.47
C GLN A 133 -5.10 -19.66 26.22
N SER A 134 -5.55 -18.53 26.79
CA SER A 134 -6.88 -17.99 26.50
C SER A 134 -6.85 -17.12 25.22
N GLU A 135 -7.95 -17.13 24.46
CA GLU A 135 -8.10 -16.19 23.34
C GLU A 135 -8.27 -14.77 23.87
N TYR A 136 -7.52 -13.82 23.33
CA TYR A 136 -7.69 -12.40 23.62
C TYR A 136 -7.10 -11.50 22.53
N ALA A 137 -7.52 -10.23 22.53
CA ALA A 137 -6.98 -9.20 21.66
C ALA A 137 -6.03 -8.28 22.45
N LEU A 138 -4.78 -8.20 22.01
CA LEU A 138 -3.80 -7.27 22.55
C LEU A 138 -3.75 -6.02 21.67
N THR A 139 -4.14 -4.88 22.21
CA THR A 139 -4.00 -3.58 21.50
C THR A 139 -2.52 -3.22 21.42
N LEU A 140 -2.01 -3.11 20.19
CA LEU A 140 -0.65 -2.63 19.90
C LEU A 140 -0.60 -1.09 19.93
N TYR A 141 -1.60 -0.47 19.32
CA TYR A 141 -1.81 0.98 19.23
C TYR A 141 -3.30 1.23 18.91
N PRO A 142 -3.90 2.40 19.17
CA PRO A 142 -5.28 2.66 18.81
C PRO A 142 -5.59 2.29 17.35
N GLY A 143 -6.56 1.40 17.15
CA GLY A 143 -6.94 0.85 15.85
C GLY A 143 -6.07 -0.32 15.35
N PHE A 144 -5.10 -0.83 16.13
CA PHE A 144 -4.26 -1.97 15.77
C PHE A 144 -4.17 -2.98 16.91
N GLN A 145 -4.41 -4.24 16.60
CA GLN A 145 -4.40 -5.32 17.61
C GLN A 145 -3.82 -6.62 17.08
N LEU A 146 -3.16 -7.37 17.95
CA LEU A 146 -2.92 -8.81 17.77
C LEU A 146 -4.14 -9.58 18.27
N ARG A 147 -4.65 -10.49 17.47
CA ARG A 147 -5.67 -11.47 17.88
C ARG A 147 -5.00 -12.78 18.18
N LEU A 148 -4.71 -13.01 19.45
CA LEU A 148 -4.04 -14.20 19.95
C LEU A 148 -5.09 -15.29 20.16
N ARG A 149 -5.03 -16.35 19.35
CA ARG A 149 -5.93 -17.50 19.42
C ARG A 149 -5.18 -18.75 19.88
N PRO A 150 -5.69 -19.51 20.85
CA PRO A 150 -5.05 -20.75 21.27
C PRO A 150 -5.15 -21.78 20.15
N ARG A 151 -4.03 -22.41 19.82
CA ARG A 151 -4.00 -23.53 18.88
C ARG A 151 -2.79 -24.42 19.18
N ALA A 152 -3.02 -25.73 19.13
CA ALA A 152 -1.91 -26.67 19.14
C ALA A 152 -1.12 -26.55 17.83
N PHE A 153 0.15 -26.15 17.91
CA PHE A 153 1.09 -26.19 16.80
C PHE A 153 2.51 -26.48 17.34
N GLU A 154 3.31 -27.09 16.50
CA GLU A 154 4.68 -27.45 16.81
C GLU A 154 5.65 -26.41 16.25
N ALA A 155 6.90 -26.42 16.70
CA ALA A 155 7.94 -25.56 16.17
C ALA A 155 8.10 -25.74 14.63
N ALA A 156 7.90 -26.97 14.13
CA ALA A 156 7.94 -27.28 12.69
C ALA A 156 6.80 -26.58 11.88
N SER A 157 5.72 -26.15 12.54
CA SER A 157 4.61 -25.39 11.94
C SER A 157 4.91 -23.89 11.81
N ILE A 158 6.08 -23.44 12.25
CA ILE A 158 6.49 -22.04 12.23
C ILE A 158 7.69 -21.87 11.32
N VAL A 159 7.60 -20.92 10.41
CA VAL A 159 8.73 -20.43 9.60
C VAL A 159 8.98 -18.96 9.90
N THR A 160 10.15 -18.47 9.55
CA THR A 160 10.50 -17.08 9.77
C THR A 160 10.45 -16.33 8.45
N VAL A 161 9.70 -15.22 8.42
CA VAL A 161 9.63 -14.30 7.29
C VAL A 161 10.38 -13.02 7.64
N THR A 162 11.25 -12.59 6.74
CA THR A 162 11.96 -11.30 6.87
C THR A 162 11.07 -10.18 6.35
N VAL A 163 10.70 -9.26 7.22
CA VAL A 163 9.89 -8.07 6.90
C VAL A 163 10.78 -6.82 6.73
N PRO A 164 10.26 -5.69 6.21
CA PRO A 164 11.01 -4.44 6.11
C PRO A 164 11.71 -4.05 7.42
N GLY A 165 12.93 -3.56 7.32
CA GLY A 165 13.79 -3.29 8.48
C GLY A 165 14.58 -4.52 8.93
N LYS A 166 14.63 -5.59 8.12
CA LYS A 166 15.34 -6.85 8.39
C LYS A 166 14.87 -7.56 9.67
N MET A 167 13.64 -7.30 10.10
CA MET A 167 13.04 -7.99 11.24
C MET A 167 12.56 -9.38 10.83
N LEU A 168 12.77 -10.34 11.73
CA LEU A 168 12.32 -11.72 11.57
C LEU A 168 11.02 -11.92 12.31
N ILE A 169 9.95 -12.28 11.60
CA ILE A 169 8.63 -12.53 12.16
C ILE A 169 8.32 -14.02 12.08
N PRO A 170 7.95 -14.66 13.18
CA PRO A 170 7.43 -16.03 13.16
C PRO A 170 6.06 -16.06 12.48
N VAL A 171 5.95 -16.89 11.46
CA VAL A 171 4.77 -17.01 10.59
C VAL A 171 4.43 -18.49 10.46
N GLN A 172 3.15 -18.80 10.38
CA GLN A 172 2.68 -20.15 10.13
C GLN A 172 3.26 -20.69 8.82
N ALA A 173 3.75 -21.93 8.84
CA ALA A 173 4.28 -22.57 7.64
C ALA A 173 3.19 -22.75 6.57
N PRO A 174 3.51 -22.63 5.28
CA PRO A 174 2.51 -22.70 4.21
C PRO A 174 1.62 -23.94 4.27
N VAL A 175 2.19 -25.10 4.55
CA VAL A 175 1.44 -26.36 4.62
C VAL A 175 0.46 -26.39 5.79
N ASP A 176 0.82 -25.81 6.93
CA ASP A 176 -0.03 -25.77 8.13
C ASP A 176 -1.21 -24.79 7.98
N ILE A 177 -1.06 -23.76 7.14
CA ILE A 177 -2.16 -22.85 6.80
C ILE A 177 -3.33 -23.64 6.19
N LEU A 178 -3.05 -24.61 5.28
CA LEU A 178 -4.09 -25.42 4.62
C LEU A 178 -5.01 -26.17 5.60
N THR A 179 -4.48 -26.54 6.77
CA THR A 179 -5.24 -27.29 7.78
C THR A 179 -5.89 -26.41 8.85
N THR A 180 -5.59 -25.12 8.87
CA THR A 180 -5.99 -24.21 9.95
C THR A 180 -6.90 -23.06 9.52
N LEU A 181 -7.03 -22.79 8.22
CA LEU A 181 -7.98 -21.80 7.69
C LEU A 181 -9.41 -22.10 8.18
N ASP A 182 -10.16 -21.07 8.51
CA ASP A 182 -11.60 -21.16 8.73
C ASP A 182 -12.39 -20.57 7.57
N GLU A 183 -13.72 -20.67 7.61
CA GLU A 183 -14.58 -20.15 6.55
C GLU A 183 -14.51 -18.62 6.43
N GLY A 184 -14.37 -17.94 7.58
CA GLY A 184 -14.23 -16.50 7.63
C GLY A 184 -12.91 -16.04 7.01
N ASP A 185 -11.82 -16.76 7.29
CA ASP A 185 -10.51 -16.51 6.69
C ASP A 185 -10.54 -16.64 5.17
N VAL A 186 -11.17 -17.70 4.68
CA VAL A 186 -11.29 -17.94 3.23
C VAL A 186 -12.11 -16.85 2.54
N THR A 187 -13.24 -16.47 3.15
CA THR A 187 -14.12 -15.44 2.57
C THR A 187 -13.47 -14.07 2.57
N ALA A 188 -12.81 -13.69 3.67
CA ALA A 188 -12.16 -12.40 3.81
C ALA A 188 -10.84 -12.27 3.03
N GLY A 189 -10.20 -13.38 2.70
CA GLY A 189 -8.88 -13.43 2.07
C GLY A 189 -8.85 -14.07 0.69
N LEU A 190 -9.95 -14.07 -0.05
CA LEU A 190 -10.06 -14.82 -1.30
C LEU A 190 -9.05 -14.40 -2.37
N GLU A 191 -8.71 -13.11 -2.46
CA GLU A 191 -7.71 -12.59 -3.40
C GLU A 191 -6.30 -13.11 -3.09
N PRO A 192 -5.71 -12.88 -1.89
CA PRO A 192 -4.39 -13.40 -1.57
C PRO A 192 -4.37 -14.94 -1.55
N LEU A 193 -5.45 -15.59 -1.10
CA LEU A 193 -5.57 -17.04 -1.13
C LEU A 193 -5.53 -17.57 -2.57
N THR A 194 -6.22 -16.93 -3.51
CA THR A 194 -6.20 -17.30 -4.93
C THR A 194 -4.80 -17.18 -5.53
N ALA A 195 -4.12 -16.06 -5.32
CA ALA A 195 -2.76 -15.85 -5.80
C ALA A 195 -1.79 -16.89 -5.21
N TRP A 196 -1.92 -17.15 -3.91
CA TRP A 196 -1.07 -18.10 -3.19
C TRP A 196 -1.30 -19.55 -3.64
N LEU A 197 -2.55 -20.01 -3.72
CA LEU A 197 -2.88 -21.39 -4.12
C LEU A 197 -2.48 -21.70 -5.57
N ARG A 198 -2.47 -20.72 -6.47
CA ARG A 198 -2.00 -20.92 -7.86
C ARG A 198 -0.54 -21.41 -7.93
N HIS A 199 0.29 -21.03 -6.99
CA HIS A 199 1.72 -21.29 -6.96
C HIS A 199 2.18 -22.21 -5.83
N LEU A 200 1.27 -22.57 -4.91
CA LEU A 200 1.63 -23.38 -3.77
C LEU A 200 2.04 -24.78 -4.20
N VAL A 201 3.25 -25.14 -3.85
CA VAL A 201 3.81 -26.49 -4.00
C VAL A 201 4.11 -27.02 -2.60
N VAL A 202 3.57 -28.17 -2.25
CA VAL A 202 3.83 -28.82 -0.97
C VAL A 202 4.38 -30.23 -1.20
N ARG A 203 5.27 -30.67 -0.32
CA ARG A 203 5.76 -32.06 -0.36
C ARG A 203 4.77 -32.96 0.35
N THR A 204 4.55 -34.16 -0.17
CA THR A 204 3.61 -35.13 0.42
C THR A 204 3.86 -35.41 1.91
N PRO A 205 5.09 -35.63 2.41
CA PRO A 205 5.31 -35.83 3.83
C PRO A 205 4.91 -34.65 4.70
N ASP A 206 5.10 -33.42 4.21
CA ASP A 206 4.79 -32.21 4.99
C ASP A 206 3.28 -32.02 5.15
N ILE A 207 2.50 -32.27 4.08
CA ILE A 207 1.02 -32.17 4.17
C ILE A 207 0.45 -33.31 4.99
N GLU A 208 1.01 -34.51 4.94
CA GLU A 208 0.61 -35.62 5.79
C GLU A 208 0.80 -35.29 7.28
N ALA A 209 1.98 -34.77 7.64
CA ALA A 209 2.29 -34.36 9.00
C ALA A 209 1.36 -33.21 9.47
N ALA A 210 1.10 -32.22 8.62
CA ALA A 210 0.18 -31.12 8.96
C ALA A 210 -1.27 -31.61 9.18
N VAL A 211 -1.71 -32.55 8.35
CA VAL A 211 -3.06 -33.15 8.46
C VAL A 211 -3.16 -34.05 9.70
N GLU A 212 -2.11 -34.77 10.08
CA GLU A 212 -2.09 -35.57 11.31
C GLU A 212 -2.22 -34.69 12.57
N ARG A 213 -1.56 -33.52 12.57
CA ARG A 213 -1.69 -32.53 13.65
C ARG A 213 -3.10 -31.93 13.73
N ASN A 214 -3.72 -31.68 12.57
CA ASN A 214 -5.00 -30.96 12.51
C ASN A 214 -5.89 -31.51 11.36
N PRO A 215 -6.59 -32.62 11.55
CA PRO A 215 -7.43 -33.24 10.52
C PRO A 215 -8.72 -32.44 10.29
N ARG A 216 -8.80 -31.68 9.22
CA ARG A 216 -9.93 -30.83 8.85
C ARG A 216 -10.48 -31.21 7.45
N PRO A 217 -11.16 -32.34 7.30
CA PRO A 217 -11.54 -32.88 5.99
C PRO A 217 -12.42 -31.91 5.17
N VAL A 218 -13.34 -31.19 5.82
CA VAL A 218 -14.22 -30.23 5.13
C VAL A 218 -13.43 -29.07 4.50
N ILE A 219 -12.49 -28.49 5.25
CA ILE A 219 -11.65 -27.38 4.70
C ILE A 219 -10.73 -27.90 3.61
N LEU A 220 -10.09 -29.06 3.82
CA LEU A 220 -9.22 -29.67 2.80
C LEU A 220 -9.98 -29.98 1.51
N GLN A 221 -11.23 -30.49 1.60
CA GLN A 221 -12.06 -30.74 0.43
C GLN A 221 -12.40 -29.44 -0.34
N ARG A 222 -12.71 -28.36 0.41
CA ARG A 222 -12.97 -27.05 -0.19
C ARG A 222 -11.74 -26.48 -0.88
N LEU A 223 -10.57 -26.58 -0.23
CA LEU A 223 -9.30 -26.12 -0.79
C LEU A 223 -8.88 -26.97 -2.00
N ALA A 224 -9.15 -28.28 -1.99
CA ALA A 224 -8.93 -29.14 -3.14
C ALA A 224 -9.76 -28.69 -4.36
N SER A 225 -11.05 -28.45 -4.15
CA SER A 225 -11.95 -27.93 -5.18
C SER A 225 -11.46 -26.57 -5.70
N LEU A 226 -11.05 -25.69 -4.79
CA LEU A 226 -10.52 -24.37 -5.14
C LEU A 226 -9.22 -24.47 -5.93
N ALA A 227 -8.27 -25.33 -5.50
CA ALA A 227 -7.01 -25.56 -6.20
C ALA A 227 -7.23 -26.11 -7.63
N ALA A 228 -8.18 -27.03 -7.80
CA ALA A 228 -8.56 -27.54 -9.12
C ALA A 228 -9.16 -26.43 -10.01
N GLU A 229 -10.09 -25.62 -9.48
CA GLU A 229 -10.64 -24.46 -10.20
C GLU A 229 -9.54 -23.46 -10.60
N LEU A 230 -8.50 -23.31 -9.78
CA LEU A 230 -7.33 -22.47 -10.04
C LEU A 230 -6.26 -23.15 -10.88
N ARG A 231 -6.52 -24.37 -11.39
CA ARG A 231 -5.60 -25.17 -12.21
C ARG A 231 -4.28 -25.53 -11.53
N ASN A 232 -4.28 -25.67 -10.20
CA ASN A 232 -3.19 -26.30 -9.45
C ASN A 232 -3.56 -27.78 -9.18
N GLU A 233 -3.57 -28.57 -10.24
CA GLU A 233 -3.94 -29.99 -10.22
C GLU A 233 -3.07 -30.86 -9.26
N PRO A 234 -1.75 -30.61 -9.14
CA PRO A 234 -0.94 -31.36 -8.18
C PRO A 234 -1.40 -31.16 -6.74
N LEU A 235 -1.66 -29.90 -6.34
CA LEU A 235 -2.15 -29.59 -5.00
C LEU A 235 -3.55 -30.14 -4.77
N ALA A 236 -4.45 -30.01 -5.73
CA ALA A 236 -5.81 -30.52 -5.64
C ALA A 236 -5.81 -32.03 -5.34
N ARG A 237 -5.05 -32.83 -6.13
CA ARG A 237 -4.91 -34.27 -5.91
C ARG A 237 -4.31 -34.64 -4.55
N GLN A 238 -3.29 -33.91 -4.11
CA GLN A 238 -2.70 -34.14 -2.77
C GLN A 238 -3.72 -33.91 -1.65
N LEU A 239 -4.51 -32.82 -1.75
CA LEU A 239 -5.56 -32.51 -0.75
C LEU A 239 -6.67 -33.56 -0.75
N GLU A 240 -7.12 -34.01 -1.93
CA GLU A 240 -8.12 -35.08 -2.07
C GLU A 240 -7.64 -36.41 -1.45
N GLN A 241 -6.37 -36.78 -1.68
CA GLN A 241 -5.78 -37.96 -1.06
C GLN A 241 -5.79 -37.86 0.47
N GLN A 242 -5.51 -36.67 1.04
CA GLN A 242 -5.56 -36.52 2.49
C GLN A 242 -7.00 -36.60 3.03
N VAL A 243 -7.99 -36.06 2.31
CA VAL A 243 -9.41 -36.22 2.68
C VAL A 243 -9.82 -37.70 2.69
N ALA A 244 -9.46 -38.46 1.67
CA ALA A 244 -9.73 -39.89 1.62
C ALA A 244 -9.06 -40.64 2.78
N ARG A 245 -7.80 -40.32 3.11
CA ARG A 245 -7.05 -40.92 4.22
C ARG A 245 -7.71 -40.67 5.58
N ILE A 246 -8.20 -39.44 5.84
CA ILE A 246 -8.93 -39.09 7.08
C ILE A 246 -10.23 -39.89 7.14
N SER A 247 -11.02 -39.91 6.06
CA SER A 247 -12.31 -40.62 6.01
C SER A 247 -12.16 -42.11 6.26
N HIS A 248 -11.13 -42.74 5.72
CA HIS A 248 -10.80 -44.16 5.94
C HIS A 248 -10.46 -44.44 7.42
N ARG A 249 -9.66 -43.58 8.06
CA ARG A 249 -9.27 -43.74 9.46
C ARG A 249 -10.43 -43.55 10.46
N GLN A 250 -11.40 -42.68 10.09
CA GLN A 250 -12.55 -42.35 10.95
C GLN A 250 -13.77 -43.25 10.73
N ASN A 251 -13.69 -44.21 9.82
CA ASN A 251 -14.82 -45.09 9.41
C ASN A 251 -16.10 -44.30 9.05
N THR A 252 -15.92 -43.04 8.63
CA THR A 252 -17.00 -42.11 8.30
C THR A 252 -17.11 -42.05 6.78
N PRO A 253 -18.30 -42.34 6.19
CA PRO A 253 -18.45 -42.19 4.74
C PRO A 253 -18.09 -40.74 4.35
N SER A 254 -17.26 -40.60 3.33
CA SER A 254 -16.95 -39.28 2.77
C SER A 254 -18.28 -38.66 2.32
N ARG A 255 -18.83 -37.76 3.14
CA ARG A 255 -20.00 -36.95 2.78
C ARG A 255 -19.57 -35.95 1.70
N THR A 256 -19.46 -36.43 0.48
CA THR A 256 -19.41 -35.59 -0.71
C THR A 256 -20.75 -34.83 -0.77
N GLY A 257 -20.78 -33.58 -0.29
CA GLY A 257 -21.93 -32.70 -0.45
C GLY A 257 -22.37 -31.84 0.73
N VAL A 258 -21.78 -31.92 1.92
CA VAL A 258 -22.29 -31.19 3.13
C VAL A 258 -21.38 -30.00 3.52
N GLY A 259 -20.44 -29.60 2.72
CA GLY A 259 -19.69 -28.36 2.94
C GLY A 259 -19.98 -27.39 1.79
N GLY A 260 -20.52 -26.21 2.05
CA GLY A 260 -20.74 -25.19 1.02
C GLY A 260 -19.49 -25.03 0.15
N ARG A 261 -19.68 -25.06 -1.17
CA ARG A 261 -18.58 -24.92 -2.14
C ARG A 261 -18.00 -23.50 -2.00
N ILE A 262 -16.70 -23.37 -1.82
CA ILE A 262 -16.06 -22.07 -2.01
C ILE A 262 -16.12 -21.78 -3.51
N THR A 263 -16.95 -20.83 -3.89
CA THR A 263 -17.03 -20.42 -5.28
C THR A 263 -16.07 -19.25 -5.50
N VAL A 264 -15.04 -19.48 -6.31
CA VAL A 264 -14.20 -18.38 -6.78
C VAL A 264 -15.04 -17.53 -7.73
N PRO A 265 -15.17 -16.23 -7.50
CA PRO A 265 -15.81 -15.35 -8.47
C PRO A 265 -15.17 -15.54 -9.85
N PRO A 266 -15.95 -15.59 -10.94
CA PRO A 266 -15.40 -15.76 -12.29
C PRO A 266 -14.26 -14.81 -12.59
N VAL A 267 -14.36 -13.57 -12.13
CA VAL A 267 -13.35 -12.52 -12.29
C VAL A 267 -11.97 -12.91 -11.72
N LEU A 268 -11.91 -13.70 -10.65
CA LEU A 268 -10.64 -14.17 -10.08
C LEU A 268 -10.12 -15.43 -10.79
N LYS A 269 -11.01 -16.27 -11.34
CA LYS A 269 -10.62 -17.42 -12.15
C LYS A 269 -10.03 -17.01 -13.49
N ASP A 270 -10.66 -16.03 -14.12
CA ASP A 270 -10.36 -15.56 -15.46
C ASP A 270 -9.19 -14.57 -15.49
N ALA A 271 -8.74 -14.10 -14.31
CA ALA A 271 -7.53 -13.27 -14.22
C ALA A 271 -6.35 -13.99 -14.86
N PRO A 272 -5.64 -13.36 -15.82
CA PRO A 272 -4.51 -13.98 -16.50
C PRO A 272 -3.48 -14.46 -15.48
N ARG A 273 -2.88 -15.59 -15.76
CA ARG A 273 -1.71 -16.01 -15.00
C ARG A 273 -0.55 -15.14 -15.40
N GLY A 274 0.14 -14.59 -14.42
CA GLY A 274 1.44 -14.00 -14.63
C GLY A 274 2.42 -15.08 -15.13
N THR A 275 3.48 -14.68 -15.78
CA THR A 275 4.48 -15.58 -16.37
C THR A 275 5.33 -16.27 -15.29
N GLY A 276 4.70 -17.02 -14.39
CA GLY A 276 5.39 -17.87 -13.40
C GLY A 276 5.75 -17.17 -12.09
N SER A 277 5.32 -15.92 -11.85
CA SER A 277 5.60 -15.24 -10.59
C SER A 277 4.33 -14.95 -9.77
N THR A 278 4.38 -15.24 -8.49
CA THR A 278 3.27 -15.06 -7.54
C THR A 278 2.81 -13.59 -7.47
N TRP A 279 3.74 -12.64 -7.55
CA TRP A 279 3.41 -11.20 -7.49
C TRP A 279 2.72 -10.68 -8.74
N LEU A 280 3.04 -11.20 -9.94
CA LEU A 280 2.32 -10.86 -11.17
C LEU A 280 0.90 -11.44 -11.17
N ASP A 281 0.72 -12.64 -10.64
CA ASP A 281 -0.62 -13.20 -10.46
C ASP A 281 -1.43 -12.39 -9.44
N ALA A 282 -0.83 -12.00 -8.33
CA ALA A 282 -1.49 -11.12 -7.35
C ALA A 282 -1.90 -9.77 -7.96
N GLN A 283 -1.03 -9.17 -8.79
CA GLN A 283 -1.34 -7.95 -9.55
C GLN A 283 -2.52 -8.17 -10.52
N ALA A 284 -2.47 -9.24 -11.30
CA ALA A 284 -3.52 -9.54 -12.26
C ALA A 284 -4.87 -9.77 -11.57
N ILE A 285 -4.89 -10.55 -10.49
CA ILE A 285 -6.08 -10.81 -9.69
C ILE A 285 -6.66 -9.51 -9.15
N ARG A 286 -5.83 -8.65 -8.56
CA ARG A 286 -6.22 -7.35 -8.03
C ARG A 286 -6.84 -6.47 -9.11
N LEU A 287 -6.17 -6.31 -10.26
CA LEU A 287 -6.65 -5.48 -11.37
C LEU A 287 -7.99 -5.99 -11.92
N TYR A 288 -8.15 -7.30 -12.09
CA TYR A 288 -9.41 -7.87 -12.58
C TYR A 288 -10.57 -7.74 -11.58
N ARG A 289 -10.29 -7.87 -10.28
CA ARG A 289 -11.27 -7.60 -9.23
C ARG A 289 -11.71 -6.15 -9.25
N GLN A 290 -10.76 -5.24 -9.27
CA GLN A 290 -11.01 -3.79 -9.30
C GLN A 290 -11.77 -3.39 -10.58
N GLU A 291 -11.46 -3.99 -11.73
CA GLU A 291 -12.22 -3.79 -12.97
C GLU A 291 -13.69 -4.20 -12.82
N ALA A 292 -13.96 -5.31 -12.11
CA ALA A 292 -15.33 -5.71 -11.82
C ALA A 292 -16.03 -4.73 -10.87
N GLU A 293 -15.34 -4.18 -9.87
CA GLU A 293 -15.86 -3.13 -9.00
C GLU A 293 -16.16 -1.85 -9.79
N VAL A 294 -15.26 -1.44 -10.69
CA VAL A 294 -15.52 -0.29 -11.58
C VAL A 294 -16.78 -0.54 -12.41
N ARG A 295 -16.91 -1.70 -13.05
CA ARG A 295 -18.12 -2.05 -13.83
C ARG A 295 -19.40 -2.03 -12.99
N HIS A 296 -19.31 -2.44 -11.74
CA HIS A 296 -20.46 -2.42 -10.83
C HIS A 296 -20.89 -0.99 -10.46
N ILE A 297 -19.92 -0.12 -10.12
CA ILE A 297 -20.17 1.26 -9.66
C ILE A 297 -20.52 2.20 -10.82
N VAL A 298 -19.76 2.10 -11.89
CA VAL A 298 -19.87 3.00 -13.06
C VAL A 298 -20.99 2.54 -13.99
N GLY A 299 -21.26 1.22 -14.02
CA GLY A 299 -22.29 0.63 -14.87
C GLY A 299 -22.04 0.91 -16.35
N ASN A 300 -23.11 0.96 -17.13
CA ASN A 300 -23.04 1.26 -18.57
C ASN A 300 -22.84 2.76 -18.86
N THR A 301 -22.80 3.61 -17.83
CA THR A 301 -22.75 5.08 -17.99
C THR A 301 -21.42 5.55 -18.58
N ALA A 302 -20.31 4.87 -18.27
CA ALA A 302 -18.98 5.23 -18.80
C ALA A 302 -18.90 5.10 -20.33
N GLY A 303 -19.54 4.07 -20.89
CA GLY A 303 -19.62 3.86 -22.35
C GLY A 303 -20.55 4.84 -23.08
N GLN A 304 -21.36 5.59 -22.33
CA GLN A 304 -22.32 6.55 -22.89
C GLN A 304 -21.78 7.99 -22.89
N PHE A 305 -20.60 8.25 -22.33
CA PHE A 305 -20.03 9.57 -22.38
C PHE A 305 -19.71 10.00 -23.81
N PRO A 306 -20.04 11.26 -24.19
CA PRO A 306 -19.64 11.78 -25.48
C PRO A 306 -18.12 11.87 -25.53
N LYS A 307 -17.53 11.40 -26.62
CA LYS A 307 -16.12 11.68 -26.92
C LYS A 307 -16.00 13.12 -27.39
N PHE A 308 -15.22 13.90 -26.70
CA PHE A 308 -14.98 15.30 -27.07
C PHE A 308 -13.85 15.38 -28.11
N PRO A 309 -13.94 16.32 -29.09
CA PRO A 309 -12.88 16.54 -30.04
C PRO A 309 -11.62 17.08 -29.32
N TRP A 310 -10.46 16.74 -29.84
CA TRP A 310 -9.17 17.11 -29.22
C TRP A 310 -9.03 18.61 -28.95
N SER A 311 -9.47 19.47 -29.88
CA SER A 311 -9.44 20.92 -29.69
C SER A 311 -10.16 21.38 -28.40
N ARG A 312 -11.27 20.74 -28.09
CA ARG A 312 -12.06 21.04 -26.88
C ARG A 312 -11.42 20.49 -25.63
N LEU A 313 -10.89 19.27 -25.69
CA LEU A 313 -10.14 18.66 -24.58
C LEU A 313 -8.89 19.48 -24.27
N ARG A 314 -8.13 19.90 -25.28
CA ARG A 314 -6.95 20.73 -25.11
C ARG A 314 -7.30 22.08 -24.48
N ALA A 315 -8.32 22.78 -24.98
CA ALA A 315 -8.75 24.06 -24.41
C ALA A 315 -9.17 23.92 -22.94
N ASN A 316 -9.89 22.85 -22.59
CA ASN A 316 -10.25 22.53 -21.20
C ASN A 316 -9.02 22.28 -20.34
N ALA A 317 -8.08 21.47 -20.81
CA ALA A 317 -6.84 21.20 -20.10
C ALA A 317 -6.01 22.49 -19.90
N GLU A 318 -5.84 23.32 -20.93
CA GLU A 318 -5.12 24.60 -20.81
C GLU A 318 -5.75 25.54 -19.76
N GLN A 319 -7.09 25.60 -19.69
CA GLN A 319 -7.80 26.37 -18.67
C GLN A 319 -7.56 25.85 -17.27
N ASN A 320 -7.40 24.54 -17.09
CA ASN A 320 -7.20 23.90 -15.79
C ASN A 320 -5.74 23.81 -15.37
N LYS A 321 -4.77 24.04 -16.25
CA LYS A 321 -3.34 23.78 -16.03
C LYS A 321 -2.78 24.40 -14.74
N ALA A 322 -2.99 25.70 -14.54
CA ALA A 322 -2.48 26.40 -13.35
C ALA A 322 -3.18 25.91 -12.07
N TYR A 323 -4.50 25.69 -12.15
CA TYR A 323 -5.28 25.16 -11.05
C TYR A 323 -4.81 23.76 -10.66
N ASP A 324 -4.63 22.89 -11.63
CA ASP A 324 -4.19 21.52 -11.42
C ASP A 324 -2.75 21.44 -10.89
N ALA A 325 -1.83 22.23 -11.44
CA ALA A 325 -0.44 22.31 -10.98
C ALA A 325 -0.34 22.72 -9.51
N TYR A 326 -1.11 23.73 -9.08
CA TYR A 326 -1.19 24.15 -7.70
C TYR A 326 -1.70 23.03 -6.79
N HIS A 327 -2.85 22.43 -7.10
CA HIS A 327 -3.45 21.40 -6.26
C HIS A 327 -2.61 20.12 -6.23
N SER A 328 -2.09 19.69 -7.36
CA SER A 328 -1.31 18.46 -7.46
C SER A 328 0.02 18.54 -6.68
N THR A 329 0.68 19.69 -6.70
CA THR A 329 1.91 19.89 -5.92
C THR A 329 1.64 20.09 -4.43
N THR A 330 0.60 20.85 -4.08
CA THR A 330 0.21 21.05 -2.68
C THR A 330 -0.21 19.74 -1.99
N MET A 331 -0.85 18.82 -2.71
CA MET A 331 -1.20 17.49 -2.22
C MET A 331 0.02 16.69 -1.72
N GLU A 332 1.17 16.87 -2.35
CA GLU A 332 2.42 16.19 -1.95
C GLU A 332 3.15 16.90 -0.79
N GLY A 333 2.58 18.01 -0.29
CA GLY A 333 3.10 18.72 0.87
C GLY A 333 3.98 19.92 0.56
N TYR A 334 4.16 20.25 -0.72
CA TYR A 334 4.85 21.49 -1.11
C TYR A 334 4.02 22.71 -0.70
N ARG A 335 4.67 23.68 -0.05
CA ARG A 335 4.01 24.91 0.42
C ARG A 335 4.33 26.04 -0.55
N ILE A 336 3.36 26.40 -1.37
CA ILE A 336 3.45 27.48 -2.33
C ILE A 336 2.13 28.24 -2.36
N SER A 337 2.17 29.56 -2.51
CA SER A 337 0.93 30.32 -2.70
C SER A 337 0.40 30.10 -4.12
N ARG A 338 -0.91 30.33 -4.30
CA ARG A 338 -1.53 30.16 -5.60
C ARG A 338 -0.98 31.17 -6.61
N GLU A 339 -0.75 32.41 -6.18
CA GLU A 339 -0.23 33.50 -7.02
C GLU A 339 1.15 33.14 -7.57
N ILE A 340 2.04 32.58 -6.74
CA ILE A 340 3.37 32.14 -7.17
C ILE A 340 3.25 30.95 -8.13
N SER A 341 2.40 29.98 -7.82
CA SER A 341 2.16 28.82 -8.69
C SER A 341 1.63 29.26 -10.05
N ASP A 342 0.66 30.17 -10.08
CA ASP A 342 0.08 30.70 -11.32
C ASP A 342 1.12 31.48 -12.17
N ALA A 343 1.99 32.28 -11.52
CA ALA A 343 3.08 32.99 -12.19
C ALA A 343 4.08 32.01 -12.85
N ILE A 344 4.47 30.95 -12.13
CA ILE A 344 5.36 29.91 -12.67
C ILE A 344 4.73 29.25 -13.91
N VAL A 345 3.45 28.85 -13.82
CA VAL A 345 2.75 28.20 -14.94
C VAL A 345 2.63 29.11 -16.15
N ARG A 346 2.52 30.44 -15.95
CA ARG A 346 2.50 31.43 -17.04
C ARG A 346 3.89 31.81 -17.56
N GLY A 347 4.97 31.30 -16.94
CA GLY A 347 6.35 31.67 -17.29
C GLY A 347 6.71 33.10 -16.90
N GLU A 348 6.01 33.69 -15.94
CA GLU A 348 6.27 35.04 -15.43
C GLU A 348 7.46 35.04 -14.45
N PRO A 349 8.26 36.13 -14.41
CA PRO A 349 9.27 36.27 -13.38
C PRO A 349 8.65 36.20 -11.98
N LEU A 350 9.27 35.45 -11.07
CA LEU A 350 8.83 35.44 -9.69
C LEU A 350 9.00 36.83 -9.07
N PRO A 351 8.01 37.38 -8.35
CA PRO A 351 8.04 38.73 -7.79
C PRO A 351 9.23 38.99 -6.88
N GLU A 352 9.70 37.96 -6.20
CA GLU A 352 10.95 37.92 -5.45
C GLU A 352 11.53 36.52 -5.63
N GLY A 353 12.83 36.38 -5.83
CA GLY A 353 13.50 35.07 -5.88
C GLY A 353 13.21 34.25 -4.62
N PRO A 354 13.27 32.92 -4.69
CA PRO A 354 12.98 32.05 -3.54
C PRO A 354 13.90 32.41 -2.37
N LYS A 355 13.30 32.82 -1.24
CA LYS A 355 14.04 33.29 -0.05
C LYS A 355 14.65 32.15 0.76
N ASP A 356 14.21 30.92 0.53
CA ASP A 356 14.68 29.73 1.23
C ASP A 356 14.58 28.47 0.34
N GLN A 357 15.32 27.43 0.76
CA GLN A 357 15.41 26.16 0.06
C GLN A 357 14.03 25.50 -0.20
N LYS A 358 13.11 25.58 0.76
CA LYS A 358 11.78 24.94 0.63
C LYS A 358 10.91 25.64 -0.41
N THR A 359 11.00 26.96 -0.49
CA THR A 359 10.31 27.76 -1.51
C THR A 359 10.86 27.45 -2.90
N LEU A 360 12.19 27.29 -3.04
CA LEU A 360 12.82 26.88 -4.29
C LEU A 360 12.36 25.46 -4.71
N GLU A 361 12.40 24.51 -3.79
CA GLU A 361 11.90 23.15 -4.03
C GLU A 361 10.45 23.13 -4.50
N ALA A 362 9.58 23.90 -3.85
CA ALA A 362 8.18 24.03 -4.24
C ALA A 362 8.00 24.66 -5.62
N ALA A 363 8.78 25.71 -5.95
CA ALA A 363 8.76 26.34 -7.26
C ALA A 363 9.19 25.37 -8.38
N MET A 364 10.29 24.64 -8.16
CA MET A 364 10.76 23.63 -9.12
C MET A 364 9.78 22.47 -9.26
N ALA A 365 9.08 22.09 -8.20
CA ALA A 365 8.04 21.06 -8.26
C ALA A 365 6.83 21.50 -9.12
N VAL A 366 6.41 22.77 -9.03
CA VAL A 366 5.35 23.34 -9.92
C VAL A 366 5.85 23.42 -11.37
N GLN A 367 7.07 23.91 -11.58
CA GLN A 367 7.65 24.01 -12.91
C GLN A 367 7.75 22.64 -13.58
N GLY A 368 8.28 21.63 -12.87
CA GLY A 368 8.39 20.27 -13.38
C GLY A 368 7.02 19.65 -13.67
N TYR A 369 6.05 19.89 -12.80
CA TYR A 369 4.67 19.45 -13.06
C TYR A 369 4.10 20.08 -14.34
N THR A 370 4.36 21.36 -14.55
CA THR A 370 3.92 22.09 -15.76
C THR A 370 4.55 21.52 -17.04
N VAL A 371 5.86 21.21 -16.99
CA VAL A 371 6.56 20.58 -18.13
C VAL A 371 5.99 19.20 -18.42
N ALA A 372 5.80 18.37 -17.40
CA ALA A 372 5.21 17.05 -17.55
C ALA A 372 3.75 17.11 -18.04
N TYR A 373 2.99 18.12 -17.61
CA TYR A 373 1.62 18.37 -18.06
C TYR A 373 1.56 18.62 -19.59
N GLU A 374 2.45 19.46 -20.11
CA GLU A 374 2.54 19.72 -21.56
C GLU A 374 2.91 18.46 -22.34
N GLN A 375 3.84 17.67 -21.82
CA GLN A 375 4.18 16.38 -22.43
C GLN A 375 2.98 15.42 -22.45
N VAL A 376 2.17 15.41 -21.40
CA VAL A 376 0.92 14.62 -21.39
C VAL A 376 0.00 15.04 -22.52
N LEU A 377 -0.21 16.36 -22.74
CA LEU A 377 -1.05 16.86 -23.83
C LEU A 377 -0.51 16.47 -25.22
N GLU A 378 0.80 16.62 -25.42
CA GLU A 378 1.44 16.28 -26.69
C GLU A 378 1.33 14.80 -27.04
N ARG A 379 1.67 13.93 -26.08
CA ARG A 379 1.67 12.47 -26.26
C ARG A 379 0.26 11.91 -26.33
N ALA A 380 -0.69 12.44 -25.53
CA ALA A 380 -2.09 12.05 -25.61
C ALA A 380 -2.71 12.37 -26.98
N ARG A 381 -2.32 13.48 -27.61
CA ARG A 381 -2.71 13.80 -29.00
C ARG A 381 -2.27 12.73 -29.99
N ARG A 382 -1.08 12.15 -29.78
CA ARG A 382 -0.53 11.09 -30.63
C ARG A 382 -1.07 9.71 -30.26
N ASN A 383 -1.83 9.62 -29.16
CA ASN A 383 -2.36 8.36 -28.61
C ASN A 383 -1.26 7.31 -28.40
N GLU A 384 -0.12 7.73 -27.83
CA GLU A 384 0.99 6.82 -27.52
C GLU A 384 0.57 5.77 -26.47
N PRO A 385 1.11 4.57 -26.47
CA PRO A 385 0.77 3.56 -25.47
C PRO A 385 1.29 3.96 -24.07
N ILE A 386 0.55 3.59 -23.02
CA ILE A 386 1.04 3.68 -21.63
C ILE A 386 2.03 2.53 -21.43
N ASN A 387 3.32 2.87 -21.39
CA ASN A 387 4.41 1.92 -21.21
C ASN A 387 5.52 2.52 -20.33
N ALA A 388 6.58 1.74 -20.06
CA ALA A 388 7.71 2.18 -19.25
C ALA A 388 8.37 3.44 -19.78
N ASP A 389 8.55 3.55 -21.09
CA ASP A 389 9.19 4.72 -21.71
C ASP A 389 8.37 6.00 -21.47
N LEU A 390 7.05 5.95 -21.68
CA LEU A 390 6.16 7.08 -21.38
C LEU A 390 6.27 7.48 -19.90
N ILE A 391 6.26 6.50 -19.00
CA ILE A 391 6.33 6.74 -17.55
C ILE A 391 7.66 7.38 -17.17
N LEU A 392 8.78 6.89 -17.70
CA LEU A 392 10.12 7.41 -17.41
C LEU A 392 10.33 8.82 -17.99
N ASP A 393 9.86 9.07 -19.20
CA ASP A 393 9.95 10.39 -19.83
C ASP A 393 9.13 11.45 -19.08
N LEU A 394 7.91 11.10 -18.65
CA LEU A 394 7.09 11.99 -17.81
C LEU A 394 7.72 12.21 -16.43
N TYR A 395 8.37 11.20 -15.87
CA TYR A 395 9.10 11.32 -14.61
C TYR A 395 10.31 12.25 -14.77
N GLU A 396 11.08 12.10 -15.83
CA GLU A 396 12.18 13.00 -16.13
C GLU A 396 11.71 14.45 -16.29
N ALA A 397 10.64 14.67 -17.04
CA ALA A 397 10.04 16.01 -17.20
C ALA A 397 9.62 16.62 -15.85
N LEU A 398 9.07 15.79 -14.95
CA LEU A 398 8.61 16.20 -13.63
C LEU A 398 9.75 16.67 -12.71
N PHE A 399 10.95 16.11 -12.86
CA PHE A 399 12.08 16.39 -11.96
C PHE A 399 13.24 17.16 -12.63
N ARG A 400 13.25 17.31 -13.94
CA ARG A 400 14.31 18.02 -14.67
C ARG A 400 14.58 19.43 -14.11
N PRO A 401 13.56 20.29 -13.83
CA PRO A 401 13.82 21.60 -13.23
C PRO A 401 14.50 21.52 -11.84
N SER A 402 14.17 20.51 -11.03
CA SER A 402 14.83 20.31 -9.73
C SER A 402 16.28 19.85 -9.87
N VAL A 403 16.61 19.09 -10.90
CA VAL A 403 17.99 18.69 -11.24
C VAL A 403 18.79 19.89 -11.74
N ASP A 404 18.23 20.66 -12.66
CA ASP A 404 18.88 21.85 -13.24
C ASP A 404 19.12 22.94 -12.19
N ALA A 405 18.27 23.00 -11.15
CA ALA A 405 18.43 23.87 -10.00
C ALA A 405 19.37 23.28 -8.90
N GLY A 406 19.96 22.09 -9.10
CA GLY A 406 20.85 21.45 -8.15
C GLY A 406 20.17 20.93 -6.86
N ILE A 407 18.83 20.80 -6.85
CA ILE A 407 18.06 20.32 -5.71
C ILE A 407 18.06 18.78 -5.66
N THR A 408 17.97 18.16 -6.83
CA THR A 408 17.89 16.69 -6.98
C THR A 408 19.07 16.22 -7.82
N ASP A 409 19.68 15.10 -7.43
CA ASP A 409 20.74 14.49 -8.23
C ASP A 409 20.17 13.92 -9.55
N VAL A 410 20.89 14.11 -10.65
CA VAL A 410 20.56 13.53 -11.97
C VAL A 410 20.44 11.99 -11.91
N ALA A 411 21.14 11.34 -10.99
CA ALA A 411 21.01 9.90 -10.77
C ALA A 411 19.59 9.47 -10.36
N ALA A 412 18.81 10.36 -9.74
CA ALA A 412 17.42 10.10 -9.39
C ALA A 412 16.50 9.92 -10.62
N LEU A 413 16.90 10.42 -11.80
CA LEU A 413 16.16 10.28 -13.06
C LEU A 413 16.43 8.96 -13.78
N ARG A 414 17.35 8.12 -13.26
CA ARG A 414 17.86 6.93 -13.98
C ARG A 414 17.06 5.66 -13.69
N GLY A 415 15.74 5.71 -13.79
CA GLY A 415 14.90 4.52 -13.71
C GLY A 415 14.20 4.35 -12.36
N TRP A 416 13.83 3.11 -12.07
CA TRP A 416 13.04 2.75 -10.91
C TRP A 416 13.88 2.82 -9.62
N ARG A 417 13.21 3.08 -8.47
CA ARG A 417 13.90 3.02 -7.17
C ARG A 417 14.58 1.67 -6.94
N ALA A 418 15.76 1.70 -6.38
CA ALA A 418 16.53 0.51 -6.00
C ALA A 418 16.34 0.14 -4.51
N THR A 419 15.72 1.02 -3.71
CA THR A 419 15.53 0.83 -2.28
C THR A 419 14.06 0.71 -1.92
N SER A 420 13.78 0.00 -0.82
CA SER A 420 12.44 -0.06 -0.24
C SER A 420 12.06 1.28 0.37
N VAL A 421 10.80 1.67 0.21
CA VAL A 421 10.24 2.91 0.75
C VAL A 421 9.07 2.61 1.67
N GLY A 422 8.83 3.47 2.64
CA GLY A 422 7.64 3.48 3.48
C GLY A 422 6.87 4.78 3.27
N LEU A 423 5.55 4.72 3.28
CA LEU A 423 4.69 5.90 3.13
C LEU A 423 4.38 6.46 4.52
N ARG A 424 4.91 7.64 4.83
CA ARG A 424 4.79 8.24 6.16
C ARG A 424 3.31 8.45 6.55
N GLY A 425 2.90 7.78 7.62
CA GLY A 425 1.54 7.89 8.16
C GLY A 425 0.50 6.99 7.49
N TRP A 426 0.90 6.21 6.48
CA TRP A 426 0.04 5.27 5.76
C TRP A 426 0.44 3.83 6.04
N ARG A 427 -0.55 2.92 6.02
CA ARG A 427 -0.33 1.48 6.28
C ARG A 427 0.32 0.76 5.10
N TYR A 428 0.10 1.26 3.88
CA TYR A 428 0.56 0.59 2.69
C TYR A 428 2.10 0.55 2.62
N VAL A 429 2.63 -0.63 2.33
CA VAL A 429 4.06 -0.87 2.09
C VAL A 429 4.25 -1.24 0.62
N PRO A 430 4.88 -0.38 -0.19
CA PRO A 430 5.13 -0.66 -1.59
C PRO A 430 5.98 -1.91 -1.82
N PRO A 431 5.84 -2.59 -2.97
CA PRO A 431 6.53 -3.83 -3.27
C PRO A 431 8.05 -3.69 -3.28
N ASN A 432 8.73 -4.82 -3.16
CA ASN A 432 10.19 -4.90 -3.28
C ASN A 432 10.65 -4.27 -4.62
N PRO A 433 11.68 -3.41 -4.62
CA PRO A 433 12.18 -2.75 -5.82
C PRO A 433 12.49 -3.70 -6.98
N LYS A 434 12.98 -4.90 -6.70
CA LYS A 434 13.30 -5.91 -7.72
C LYS A 434 12.10 -6.36 -8.54
N LYS A 435 10.87 -6.18 -8.04
CA LYS A 435 9.63 -6.54 -8.72
C LYS A 435 9.07 -5.43 -9.62
N ILE A 436 9.58 -4.21 -9.48
CA ILE A 436 9.03 -3.03 -10.17
C ILE A 436 9.00 -3.19 -11.69
N PRO A 437 10.07 -3.63 -12.37
CA PRO A 437 10.03 -3.79 -13.84
C PRO A 437 8.92 -4.75 -14.29
N ASP A 438 8.77 -5.88 -13.60
CA ASP A 438 7.72 -6.86 -13.91
C ASP A 438 6.32 -6.30 -13.70
N LEU A 439 6.10 -5.58 -12.57
CA LEU A 439 4.82 -4.97 -12.23
C LEU A 439 4.44 -3.85 -13.19
N ILE A 440 5.40 -3.04 -13.63
CA ILE A 440 5.17 -2.04 -14.69
C ILE A 440 4.79 -2.74 -15.99
N GLY A 441 5.50 -3.78 -16.40
CA GLY A 441 5.10 -4.58 -17.58
C GLY A 441 3.70 -5.21 -17.43
N GLY A 442 3.29 -5.56 -16.21
CA GLY A 442 1.93 -5.99 -15.89
C GLY A 442 0.90 -4.88 -16.11
N LEU A 443 1.20 -3.67 -15.63
CA LEU A 443 0.38 -2.48 -15.82
C LEU A 443 0.26 -2.09 -17.31
N GLU A 444 1.34 -2.17 -18.08
CA GLU A 444 1.34 -1.92 -19.54
C GLU A 444 0.40 -2.88 -20.27
N ARG A 445 0.53 -4.19 -20.00
CA ARG A 445 -0.35 -5.21 -20.58
C ARG A 445 -1.81 -4.96 -20.23
N PHE A 446 -2.08 -4.56 -19.00
CA PHE A 446 -3.44 -4.21 -18.57
C PHE A 446 -3.95 -2.97 -19.31
N ALA A 447 -3.18 -1.87 -19.32
CA ALA A 447 -3.56 -0.60 -19.92
C ALA A 447 -3.75 -0.68 -21.45
N SER A 448 -3.03 -1.60 -22.13
CA SER A 448 -3.13 -1.80 -23.59
C SER A 448 -4.36 -2.59 -24.04
N ARG A 449 -5.15 -3.15 -23.12
CA ARG A 449 -6.34 -3.95 -23.46
C ARG A 449 -7.38 -3.09 -24.19
N ALA A 450 -7.72 -3.48 -25.39
CA ALA A 450 -8.72 -2.79 -26.22
C ALA A 450 -10.15 -2.83 -25.62
N SER A 451 -10.43 -3.81 -24.76
CA SER A 451 -11.72 -3.97 -24.08
C SER A 451 -11.97 -2.99 -22.94
N LEU A 452 -10.93 -2.26 -22.49
CA LEU A 452 -11.09 -1.28 -21.42
C LEU A 452 -11.64 0.05 -21.95
N ASP A 453 -12.72 0.51 -21.35
CA ASP A 453 -13.18 1.88 -21.54
C ASP A 453 -12.20 2.89 -20.90
N ALA A 454 -12.28 4.15 -21.33
CA ALA A 454 -11.36 5.20 -20.88
C ALA A 454 -11.42 5.45 -19.36
N THR A 455 -12.61 5.40 -18.78
CA THR A 455 -12.82 5.61 -17.34
C THR A 455 -12.15 4.51 -16.54
N THR A 456 -12.42 3.25 -16.88
CA THR A 456 -11.80 2.09 -16.22
C THR A 456 -10.29 2.12 -16.35
N ARG A 457 -9.77 2.43 -17.55
CA ARG A 457 -8.33 2.56 -17.77
C ARG A 457 -7.72 3.65 -16.90
N ALA A 458 -8.31 4.83 -16.84
CA ALA A 458 -7.81 5.96 -16.06
C ALA A 458 -7.78 5.67 -14.56
N LEU A 459 -8.87 5.13 -14.01
CA LEU A 459 -8.99 4.76 -12.60
C LEU A 459 -7.93 3.74 -12.21
N LEU A 460 -7.81 2.65 -12.98
CA LEU A 460 -6.97 1.53 -12.59
C LEU A 460 -5.48 1.75 -12.93
N VAL A 461 -5.16 2.51 -13.97
CA VAL A 461 -3.77 2.95 -14.23
C VAL A 461 -3.28 3.81 -13.07
N HIS A 462 -4.09 4.78 -12.60
CA HIS A 462 -3.71 5.58 -11.44
C HIS A 462 -3.47 4.73 -10.20
N LEU A 463 -4.49 3.94 -9.81
CA LEU A 463 -4.47 3.17 -8.58
C LEU A 463 -3.32 2.14 -8.58
N GLU A 464 -3.13 1.44 -9.69
CA GLU A 464 -2.07 0.45 -9.81
C GLU A 464 -0.68 1.10 -9.84
N PHE A 465 -0.52 2.22 -10.55
CA PHE A 465 0.74 2.94 -10.57
C PHE A 465 1.18 3.42 -9.17
N VAL A 466 0.26 4.03 -8.40
CA VAL A 466 0.59 4.45 -7.03
C VAL A 466 0.74 3.26 -6.07
N THR A 467 0.20 2.09 -6.42
CA THR A 467 0.41 0.84 -5.68
C THR A 467 1.80 0.26 -5.96
N ILE A 468 2.26 0.23 -7.21
CA ILE A 468 3.63 -0.16 -7.56
C ILE A 468 4.63 0.80 -6.92
N HIS A 469 4.32 2.09 -6.90
CA HIS A 469 5.14 3.16 -6.30
C HIS A 469 6.59 3.12 -6.79
N PRO A 470 6.83 3.24 -8.10
CA PRO A 470 8.10 2.86 -8.71
C PRO A 470 9.27 3.81 -8.45
N PHE A 471 9.03 5.01 -7.93
CA PHE A 471 10.04 6.04 -7.69
C PHE A 471 10.20 6.37 -6.20
N MET A 472 11.27 7.07 -5.86
CA MET A 472 11.52 7.55 -4.49
C MET A 472 10.55 8.67 -4.10
N ASP A 473 10.21 9.55 -5.05
CA ASP A 473 9.27 10.67 -4.92
C ASP A 473 8.50 10.88 -6.22
N GLY A 474 7.44 11.70 -6.21
CA GLY A 474 6.67 12.10 -7.40
C GLY A 474 5.62 11.09 -7.86
N ASN A 475 5.48 9.92 -7.21
CA ASN A 475 4.52 8.89 -7.63
C ASN A 475 3.07 9.40 -7.65
N GLY A 476 2.66 10.20 -6.68
CA GLY A 476 1.31 10.77 -6.65
C GLY A 476 1.07 11.75 -7.80
N ARG A 477 2.02 12.67 -8.04
CA ARG A 477 1.93 13.64 -9.16
C ARG A 477 1.87 12.93 -10.50
N LEU A 478 2.78 11.98 -10.74
CA LEU A 478 2.83 11.21 -11.97
C LEU A 478 1.60 10.32 -12.14
N GLY A 479 1.11 9.69 -11.06
CA GLY A 479 -0.13 8.90 -11.11
C GLY A 479 -1.34 9.73 -11.58
N ARG A 480 -1.50 10.98 -11.09
CA ARG A 480 -2.55 11.88 -11.55
C ARG A 480 -2.37 12.31 -13.01
N LEU A 481 -1.13 12.52 -13.46
CA LEU A 481 -0.83 12.79 -14.87
C LEU A 481 -1.19 11.59 -15.75
N LEU A 482 -0.84 10.35 -15.35
CA LEU A 482 -1.18 9.13 -16.07
C LEU A 482 -2.69 8.87 -16.13
N MET A 483 -3.42 9.18 -15.05
CA MET A 483 -4.89 9.14 -15.03
C MET A 483 -5.46 10.06 -16.12
N ASN A 484 -5.02 11.31 -16.13
CA ASN A 484 -5.49 12.30 -17.10
C ASN A 484 -5.04 11.97 -18.53
N TYR A 485 -3.85 11.39 -18.69
CA TYR A 485 -3.41 10.84 -19.98
C TYR A 485 -4.41 9.81 -20.52
N ALA A 486 -4.81 8.86 -19.68
CA ALA A 486 -5.78 7.83 -20.06
C ALA A 486 -7.18 8.40 -20.35
N LEU A 487 -7.60 9.44 -19.63
CA LEU A 487 -8.86 10.16 -19.92
C LEU A 487 -8.81 10.85 -21.28
N LEU A 488 -7.75 11.63 -21.54
CA LEU A 488 -7.59 12.39 -22.79
C LEU A 488 -7.52 11.48 -24.03
N THR A 489 -6.74 10.38 -23.96
CA THR A 489 -6.66 9.39 -25.05
C THR A 489 -7.99 8.69 -25.30
N GLY A 490 -8.84 8.60 -24.27
CA GLY A 490 -10.22 8.10 -24.37
C GLY A 490 -11.26 9.11 -24.83
N GLY A 491 -10.86 10.38 -25.07
CA GLY A 491 -11.76 11.46 -25.46
C GLY A 491 -12.53 12.09 -24.30
N LEU A 492 -12.04 11.96 -23.05
CA LEU A 492 -12.62 12.52 -21.84
C LEU A 492 -11.81 13.72 -21.32
N PRO A 493 -12.47 14.68 -20.61
CA PRO A 493 -11.82 15.88 -20.11
C PRO A 493 -10.83 15.62 -19.00
N TRP A 494 -9.94 16.59 -18.77
CA TRP A 494 -9.03 16.64 -17.64
C TRP A 494 -9.78 16.71 -16.31
N VAL A 495 -9.27 16.00 -15.30
CA VAL A 495 -9.81 15.97 -13.95
C VAL A 495 -8.75 16.43 -12.94
N THR A 496 -9.08 17.40 -12.12
CA THR A 496 -8.23 17.88 -11.02
C THR A 496 -8.76 17.37 -9.68
N ILE A 497 -7.88 16.78 -8.89
CA ILE A 497 -8.16 16.42 -7.49
C ILE A 497 -7.66 17.56 -6.61
N ARG A 498 -8.55 18.14 -5.81
CA ARG A 498 -8.24 19.32 -5.01
C ARG A 498 -7.42 18.96 -3.76
N SER A 499 -6.55 19.88 -3.36
CA SER A 499 -5.70 19.67 -2.18
C SER A 499 -6.47 19.63 -0.85
N ASP A 500 -7.65 20.26 -0.77
CA ASP A 500 -8.54 20.14 0.39
C ASP A 500 -9.24 18.77 0.48
N GLU A 501 -9.28 18.00 -0.62
CA GLU A 501 -9.74 16.61 -0.68
C GLU A 501 -8.64 15.58 -0.42
N ARG A 502 -7.43 16.03 -0.09
CA ARG A 502 -6.24 15.18 0.09
C ARG A 502 -6.48 13.99 1.02
N ILE A 503 -7.04 14.23 2.20
CA ILE A 503 -7.20 13.18 3.22
C ILE A 503 -8.22 12.12 2.79
N PRO A 504 -9.44 12.46 2.34
CA PRO A 504 -10.38 11.44 1.84
C PRO A 504 -9.83 10.69 0.63
N PHE A 505 -9.16 11.35 -0.31
CA PHE A 505 -8.56 10.71 -1.47
C PHE A 505 -7.48 9.69 -1.10
N PHE A 506 -6.54 10.05 -0.24
CA PHE A 506 -5.48 9.13 0.17
C PHE A 506 -5.99 7.98 1.04
N ARG A 507 -7.03 8.21 1.86
CA ARG A 507 -7.71 7.13 2.60
C ARG A 507 -8.36 6.13 1.66
N ALA A 508 -9.01 6.60 0.60
CA ALA A 508 -9.61 5.74 -0.39
C ALA A 508 -8.57 4.88 -1.14
N ILE A 509 -7.42 5.45 -1.45
CA ILE A 509 -6.28 4.69 -2.01
C ILE A 509 -5.77 3.66 -0.99
N GLU A 510 -5.56 4.03 0.27
CA GLU A 510 -5.11 3.09 1.31
C GLU A 510 -6.09 1.93 1.49
N GLN A 511 -7.39 2.18 1.47
CA GLN A 511 -8.42 1.13 1.55
C GLN A 511 -8.33 0.16 0.38
N ALA A 512 -8.11 0.67 -0.84
CA ALA A 512 -7.91 -0.16 -2.02
C ALA A 512 -6.64 -1.03 -1.93
N GLN A 513 -5.56 -0.47 -1.37
CA GLN A 513 -4.25 -1.12 -1.29
C GLN A 513 -4.13 -2.10 -0.11
N VAL A 514 -4.77 -1.79 1.02
CA VAL A 514 -4.59 -2.55 2.27
C VAL A 514 -5.83 -3.38 2.61
N ASP A 515 -7.02 -2.84 2.43
CA ASP A 515 -8.26 -3.46 2.89
C ASP A 515 -9.02 -4.15 1.75
N ASP A 516 -8.44 -4.26 0.55
CA ASP A 516 -9.02 -4.83 -0.68
C ASP A 516 -10.34 -4.17 -1.09
N ALA A 517 -10.56 -2.91 -0.72
CA ALA A 517 -11.78 -2.14 -0.94
C ALA A 517 -11.51 -0.96 -1.89
N ALA A 518 -11.64 -1.16 -3.20
CA ALA A 518 -11.39 -0.11 -4.19
C ALA A 518 -12.61 0.82 -4.41
N SER A 519 -13.79 0.41 -3.98
CA SER A 519 -15.04 1.16 -4.19
C SER A 519 -14.96 2.63 -3.75
N PRO A 520 -14.40 3.00 -2.57
CA PRO A 520 -14.32 4.40 -2.16
C PRO A 520 -13.47 5.25 -3.11
N PHE A 521 -12.36 4.69 -3.63
CA PHE A 521 -11.52 5.36 -4.62
C PHE A 521 -12.24 5.52 -5.96
N ILE A 522 -12.89 4.46 -6.43
CA ILE A 522 -13.64 4.45 -7.69
C ILE A 522 -14.76 5.48 -7.64
N GLU A 523 -15.57 5.50 -6.58
CA GLU A 523 -16.67 6.45 -6.40
C GLU A 523 -16.17 7.90 -6.36
N PHE A 524 -15.07 8.15 -5.62
CA PHE A 524 -14.47 9.47 -5.51
C PHE A 524 -14.04 10.02 -6.89
N VAL A 525 -13.22 9.29 -7.62
CA VAL A 525 -12.72 9.76 -8.92
C VAL A 525 -13.81 9.75 -9.99
N TRP A 526 -14.72 8.78 -9.94
CA TRP A 526 -15.88 8.71 -10.84
C TRP A 526 -16.77 9.95 -10.69
N HIS A 527 -17.00 10.43 -9.46
CA HIS A 527 -17.72 11.67 -9.24
C HIS A 527 -17.09 12.85 -9.98
N LEU A 528 -15.78 13.00 -9.87
CA LEU A 528 -15.02 14.07 -10.54
C LEU A 528 -15.07 13.95 -12.08
N ILE A 529 -14.92 12.73 -12.63
CA ILE A 529 -15.03 12.49 -14.08
C ILE A 529 -16.41 12.91 -14.59
N ARG A 530 -17.48 12.49 -13.89
CA ARG A 530 -18.85 12.86 -14.25
C ARG A 530 -19.07 14.37 -14.22
N GLN A 531 -18.50 15.06 -13.24
CA GLN A 531 -18.57 16.51 -13.16
C GLN A 531 -17.84 17.16 -14.33
N ALA A 532 -16.59 16.78 -14.61
CA ALA A 532 -15.82 17.34 -15.71
C ALA A 532 -16.49 17.13 -17.08
N VAL A 533 -17.10 15.96 -17.29
CA VAL A 533 -17.89 15.68 -18.52
C VAL A 533 -19.11 16.59 -18.63
N ARG A 534 -19.85 16.80 -17.53
CA ARG A 534 -21.01 17.72 -17.53
C ARG A 534 -20.60 19.16 -17.80
N ASP A 535 -19.52 19.61 -17.18
CA ASP A 535 -19.03 20.99 -17.31
C ASP A 535 -18.51 21.25 -18.74
N LEU A 536 -17.96 20.24 -19.38
CA LEU A 536 -17.51 20.33 -20.76
C LEU A 536 -18.64 20.07 -21.79
N ALA A 537 -19.76 19.46 -21.42
CA ALA A 537 -20.89 19.25 -22.33
C ALA A 537 -21.49 20.60 -22.78
N PRO A 538 -22.02 20.73 -24.01
CA PRO A 538 -22.73 21.93 -24.42
C PRO A 538 -23.92 22.13 -23.48
N SER A 539 -24.05 23.32 -22.87
CA SER A 539 -25.28 23.68 -22.18
C SER A 539 -26.44 23.52 -23.14
N ALA A 540 -27.44 22.70 -22.75
CA ALA A 540 -28.68 22.61 -23.52
C ALA A 540 -29.26 24.04 -23.58
N ARG A 541 -29.15 24.71 -24.74
CA ARG A 541 -29.82 25.99 -24.94
C ARG A 541 -31.32 25.73 -24.72
N PRO A 542 -32.00 26.49 -23.85
CA PRO A 542 -33.44 26.38 -23.75
C PRO A 542 -34.01 26.66 -25.15
N HIS A 543 -34.77 25.71 -25.69
CA HIS A 543 -35.53 25.91 -26.92
C HIS A 543 -36.31 27.24 -26.78
N ARG A 544 -35.81 28.30 -27.41
CA ARG A 544 -36.65 29.49 -27.67
C ARG A 544 -37.82 28.99 -28.52
N LYS A 545 -38.97 28.80 -27.87
CA LYS A 545 -40.24 28.72 -28.62
C LYS A 545 -40.31 29.97 -29.48
N ARG A 546 -40.12 29.81 -30.79
CA ARG A 546 -40.57 30.80 -31.74
C ARG A 546 -42.09 30.82 -31.59
N GLY A 547 -42.58 31.85 -30.95
CA GLY A 547 -44.01 32.19 -30.98
C GLY A 547 -44.38 32.49 -32.41
N ALA A 548 -45.51 31.88 -32.76
CA ALA A 548 -46.23 32.19 -33.98
C ALA A 548 -46.83 33.61 -33.90
#